data_ac56a6182429ac3465ae318999f0e0e0
#
_entry.id   ac56a6182429ac3465ae318999f0e0e0
#
_cell.length_a   1.000
_cell.length_b   1.000
_cell.length_c   1.000
_cell.angle_alpha   90.00
_cell.angle_beta   90.00
_cell.angle_gamma   90.00
#
_symmetry.space_group_name_H-M   'P 1'
#
loop_
_entity.id
_entity.type
_entity.pdbx_description
1 polymer ?
#
loop_
_entity_poly.entity_id
_entity_poly.type
_entity_poly.pdbx_seq_one_letter_code
_entity_poly.pdbx_strand_id
1 'polypeptide(L)'
;MAEFTQVAQVLSATDLTPDVRQLVLLPKEQLISFKPGQWVSLKLPVGATPPLNRAYSIAAPATDSGELTLVLDRVVGGAGSGYLYQVKRGDEILLSGPYGNFILPPHLDRELLFIARYTGLVPIRCMLKQLYAQRQTGSILLIAVAPAEDELLFHQELLALAVTHPGFRYLPLVAAGGNQQGVDLTLSMLRPLIDNAPKVFPMLCGTKAFVRPLRTFFSEAGYDRKEVKVETYD
;
A
#
# COMPACT_ATOMS: atom_id res chain seq x y z
N MET A 1 2.74 -21.45 17.91
CA MET A 1 3.33 -22.16 16.77
C MET A 1 4.47 -21.31 16.23
N ALA A 2 5.60 -21.90 15.84
CA ALA A 2 6.69 -21.13 15.23
C ALA A 2 6.19 -20.58 13.87
N GLU A 3 6.58 -19.33 13.59
CA GLU A 3 6.27 -18.65 12.34
C GLU A 3 6.95 -19.37 11.17
N PHE A 4 6.18 -19.80 10.16
CA PHE A 4 6.75 -20.44 8.98
C PHE A 4 7.54 -19.41 8.17
N THR A 5 8.83 -19.67 8.02
CA THR A 5 9.75 -18.83 7.25
C THR A 5 10.31 -19.66 6.11
N GLN A 6 10.35 -19.10 4.92
CA GLN A 6 10.87 -19.79 3.72
C GLN A 6 11.79 -18.88 2.91
N VAL A 7 12.55 -19.48 2.03
CA VAL A 7 13.36 -18.79 1.04
C VAL A 7 12.47 -18.33 -0.11
N ALA A 8 12.66 -17.09 -0.58
CA ALA A 8 12.13 -16.61 -1.85
C ALA A 8 13.26 -16.15 -2.76
N GLN A 9 13.18 -16.51 -4.02
CA GLN A 9 14.11 -16.05 -5.05
C GLN A 9 13.65 -14.73 -5.62
N VAL A 10 14.57 -13.80 -5.80
CA VAL A 10 14.32 -12.53 -6.49
C VAL A 10 14.29 -12.79 -8.01
N LEU A 11 13.11 -12.61 -8.61
CA LEU A 11 12.93 -12.74 -10.06
C LEU A 11 13.27 -11.44 -10.79
N SER A 12 12.98 -10.29 -10.17
CA SER A 12 13.35 -8.97 -10.69
C SER A 12 13.45 -7.94 -9.57
N ALA A 13 14.29 -6.92 -9.81
CA ALA A 13 14.43 -5.72 -9.00
C ALA A 13 14.47 -4.53 -9.96
N THR A 14 13.48 -3.63 -9.88
CA THR A 14 13.29 -2.52 -10.82
C THR A 14 12.99 -1.25 -10.07
N ASP A 15 13.68 -0.16 -10.36
CA ASP A 15 13.39 1.14 -9.77
C ASP A 15 12.18 1.76 -10.49
N LEU A 16 11.15 2.10 -9.73
CA LEU A 16 9.93 2.77 -10.22
C LEU A 16 10.13 4.29 -10.25
N THR A 17 10.82 4.81 -9.25
CA THR A 17 11.29 6.19 -9.11
C THR A 17 12.72 6.15 -8.53
N PRO A 18 13.43 7.28 -8.42
CA PRO A 18 14.75 7.30 -7.78
C PRO A 18 14.75 6.70 -6.37
N ASP A 19 13.66 6.84 -5.63
CA ASP A 19 13.53 6.44 -4.23
C ASP A 19 12.53 5.31 -3.99
N VAL A 20 11.97 4.70 -5.03
CA VAL A 20 11.06 3.55 -4.90
C VAL A 20 11.45 2.42 -5.81
N ARG A 21 11.58 1.22 -5.22
CA ARG A 21 11.94 -0.02 -5.91
C ARG A 21 10.84 -1.05 -5.83
N GLN A 22 10.61 -1.76 -6.92
CA GLN A 22 9.79 -2.96 -6.99
C GLN A 22 10.68 -4.20 -6.96
N LEU A 23 10.30 -5.18 -6.14
CA LEU A 23 10.85 -6.53 -6.15
C LEU A 23 9.76 -7.53 -6.53
N VAL A 24 10.09 -8.47 -7.40
CA VAL A 24 9.25 -9.66 -7.64
C VAL A 24 9.97 -10.85 -7.03
N LEU A 25 9.30 -11.52 -6.10
CA LEU A 25 9.82 -12.65 -5.34
C LEU A 25 9.03 -13.92 -5.65
N LEU A 26 9.70 -15.05 -5.73
CA LEU A 26 9.09 -16.36 -5.86
C LEU A 26 9.41 -17.21 -4.63
N PRO A 27 8.44 -17.48 -3.73
CA PRO A 27 8.59 -18.43 -2.63
C PRO A 27 8.96 -19.82 -3.15
N LYS A 28 9.93 -20.49 -2.52
CA LYS A 28 10.48 -21.76 -3.02
C LYS A 28 9.82 -23.01 -2.43
N GLU A 29 9.23 -22.90 -1.24
CA GLU A 29 8.74 -24.08 -0.53
C GLU A 29 7.23 -24.24 -0.66
N GLN A 30 6.47 -23.17 -0.42
CA GLN A 30 5.01 -23.18 -0.59
C GLN A 30 4.48 -21.84 -1.06
N LEU A 31 3.38 -21.89 -1.83
CA LEU A 31 2.67 -20.69 -2.26
C LEU A 31 2.12 -19.92 -1.05
N ILE A 32 2.23 -18.61 -1.10
CA ILE A 32 1.64 -17.74 -0.09
C ILE A 32 0.25 -17.31 -0.57
N SER A 33 -0.78 -17.89 0.05
CA SER A 33 -2.16 -17.46 -0.18
C SER A 33 -2.45 -16.22 0.67
N PHE A 34 -2.81 -15.11 0.06
CA PHE A 34 -3.06 -13.84 0.73
C PHE A 34 -4.30 -13.12 0.19
N LYS A 35 -4.79 -12.17 0.96
CA LYS A 35 -5.81 -11.21 0.54
C LYS A 35 -5.14 -9.88 0.20
N PRO A 36 -5.58 -9.16 -0.86
CA PRO A 36 -5.09 -7.81 -1.14
C PRO A 36 -5.14 -6.91 0.09
N GLY A 37 -4.05 -6.19 0.31
CA GLY A 37 -3.86 -5.36 1.50
C GLY A 37 -3.02 -6.02 2.60
N GLN A 38 -2.74 -7.32 2.51
CA GLN A 38 -1.82 -8.01 3.42
C GLN A 38 -0.35 -7.77 3.01
N TRP A 39 0.54 -8.07 3.95
CA TRP A 39 1.98 -7.87 3.85
C TRP A 39 2.77 -9.13 4.22
N VAL A 40 4.03 -9.16 3.85
CA VAL A 40 5.01 -10.17 4.24
C VAL A 40 6.14 -9.53 5.03
N SER A 41 6.77 -10.32 5.91
CA SER A 41 7.96 -9.92 6.65
C SER A 41 9.20 -10.48 5.95
N LEU A 42 10.13 -9.62 5.55
CA LEU A 42 11.44 -9.99 5.05
C LEU A 42 12.44 -10.05 6.21
N LYS A 43 13.21 -11.13 6.30
CA LYS A 43 14.32 -11.29 7.25
C LYS A 43 15.62 -10.96 6.53
N LEU A 44 16.16 -9.79 6.82
CA LEU A 44 17.32 -9.23 6.12
C LEU A 44 18.60 -9.51 6.91
N PRO A 45 19.68 -10.00 6.24
CA PRO A 45 20.94 -10.37 6.90
C PRO A 45 21.79 -9.13 7.23
N VAL A 46 21.17 -8.07 7.74
CA VAL A 46 21.80 -6.79 8.06
C VAL A 46 21.35 -6.31 9.43
N GLY A 47 22.14 -5.43 10.04
CA GLY A 47 21.89 -4.91 11.39
C GLY A 47 22.55 -5.75 12.46
N ALA A 48 22.09 -5.62 13.70
CA ALA A 48 22.55 -6.40 14.82
C ALA A 48 21.93 -7.82 14.83
N THR A 49 22.40 -8.70 15.69
CA THR A 49 21.77 -10.00 15.96
C THR A 49 20.59 -9.80 16.92
N PRO A 50 19.34 -10.21 16.58
CA PRO A 50 18.91 -11.00 15.41
C PRO A 50 18.83 -10.21 14.12
N PRO A 51 18.68 -10.90 12.95
CA PRO A 51 18.48 -10.26 11.66
C PRO A 51 17.32 -9.27 11.65
N LEU A 52 17.45 -8.23 10.81
CA LEU A 52 16.44 -7.18 10.72
C LEU A 52 15.17 -7.68 10.02
N ASN A 53 14.03 -7.62 10.69
CA ASN A 53 12.73 -7.91 10.08
C ASN A 53 12.10 -6.62 9.56
N ARG A 54 11.57 -6.66 8.32
CA ARG A 54 10.85 -5.55 7.69
C ARG A 54 9.58 -6.02 7.01
N ALA A 55 8.49 -5.34 7.30
CA ALA A 55 7.18 -5.59 6.69
C ALA A 55 7.05 -4.84 5.37
N TYR A 56 6.54 -5.54 4.34
CA TYR A 56 6.25 -4.94 3.03
C TYR A 56 4.90 -5.42 2.52
N SER A 57 4.04 -4.47 2.17
CA SER A 57 2.73 -4.76 1.58
C SER A 57 2.87 -5.40 0.20
N ILE A 58 1.99 -6.33 -0.11
CA ILE A 58 1.93 -7.00 -1.41
C ILE A 58 1.25 -6.06 -2.41
N ALA A 59 1.90 -5.78 -3.54
CA ALA A 59 1.53 -4.75 -4.51
C ALA A 59 0.65 -5.22 -5.67
N ALA A 60 0.52 -6.54 -5.85
CA ALA A 60 -0.28 -7.12 -6.92
C ALA A 60 -1.05 -8.35 -6.42
N PRO A 61 -2.21 -8.67 -6.99
CA PRO A 61 -2.96 -9.88 -6.66
C PRO A 61 -2.14 -11.15 -6.89
N ALA A 62 -2.55 -12.24 -6.25
CA ALA A 62 -1.93 -13.54 -6.46
C ALA A 62 -2.01 -13.96 -7.94
N THR A 63 -0.93 -14.59 -8.41
CA THR A 63 -0.82 -15.20 -9.73
C THR A 63 -0.74 -16.70 -9.58
N ASP A 64 -1.07 -17.44 -10.64
CA ASP A 64 -0.94 -18.91 -10.66
C ASP A 64 0.52 -19.37 -10.49
N SER A 65 1.48 -18.52 -10.87
CA SER A 65 2.91 -18.76 -10.67
C SER A 65 3.38 -18.55 -9.22
N GLY A 66 2.55 -17.95 -8.36
CA GLY A 66 2.85 -17.73 -6.94
C GLY A 66 3.81 -16.57 -6.65
N GLU A 67 4.04 -15.71 -7.63
CA GLU A 67 4.90 -14.55 -7.49
C GLU A 67 4.31 -13.52 -6.53
N LEU A 68 5.18 -12.91 -5.74
CA LEU A 68 4.87 -11.79 -4.86
C LEU A 68 5.53 -10.52 -5.37
N THR A 69 4.75 -9.51 -5.68
CA THR A 69 5.27 -8.18 -6.01
C THR A 69 5.28 -7.32 -4.74
N LEU A 70 6.44 -6.81 -4.36
CA LEU A 70 6.63 -5.87 -3.26
C LEU A 70 7.12 -4.53 -3.81
N VAL A 71 6.76 -3.45 -3.15
CA VAL A 71 7.23 -2.10 -3.48
C VAL A 71 7.70 -1.44 -2.18
N LEU A 72 8.89 -0.89 -2.22
CA LEU A 72 9.58 -0.35 -1.05
C LEU A 72 10.23 1.00 -1.38
N ASP A 73 10.21 1.92 -0.43
CA ASP A 73 10.90 3.19 -0.51
C ASP A 73 12.31 3.11 0.09
N ARG A 74 13.17 4.01 -0.37
CA ARG A 74 14.52 4.19 0.15
C ARG A 74 14.44 5.05 1.42
N VAL A 75 14.83 4.45 2.55
CA VAL A 75 15.01 5.19 3.80
C VAL A 75 16.48 5.60 3.89
N VAL A 76 16.75 6.90 3.91
CA VAL A 76 18.12 7.44 4.02
C VAL A 76 18.76 6.93 5.32
N GLY A 77 19.93 6.29 5.20
CA GLY A 77 20.63 5.67 6.33
C GLY A 77 19.98 4.39 6.86
N GLY A 78 18.87 3.93 6.26
CA GLY A 78 18.18 2.70 6.66
C GLY A 78 18.95 1.44 6.21
N ALA A 79 19.40 0.61 7.16
CA ALA A 79 20.14 -0.60 6.85
C ALA A 79 19.33 -1.59 6.00
N GLY A 80 18.02 -1.72 6.28
CA GLY A 80 17.13 -2.63 5.54
C GLY A 80 16.90 -2.19 4.09
N SER A 81 16.50 -0.94 3.86
CA SER A 81 16.33 -0.42 2.50
C SER A 81 17.65 -0.39 1.76
N GLY A 82 18.76 0.00 2.41
CA GLY A 82 20.09 -0.03 1.82
C GLY A 82 20.49 -1.41 1.31
N TYR A 83 20.19 -2.48 2.06
CA TYR A 83 20.38 -3.87 1.62
C TYR A 83 19.48 -4.20 0.43
N LEU A 84 18.17 -3.93 0.51
CA LEU A 84 17.21 -4.26 -0.55
C LEU A 84 17.45 -3.51 -1.85
N TYR A 85 18.11 -2.36 -1.81
CA TYR A 85 18.56 -1.63 -3.01
C TYR A 85 19.79 -2.24 -3.69
N GLN A 86 20.50 -3.15 -3.03
CA GLN A 86 21.62 -3.90 -3.62
C GLN A 86 21.17 -5.26 -4.16
N VAL A 87 20.00 -5.72 -3.77
CA VAL A 87 19.43 -7.01 -4.19
C VAL A 87 19.15 -6.99 -5.69
N LYS A 88 19.47 -8.09 -6.36
CA LYS A 88 19.31 -8.28 -7.80
C LYS A 88 18.69 -9.65 -8.13
N ARG A 89 18.30 -9.83 -9.37
CA ARG A 89 17.76 -11.09 -9.87
C ARG A 89 18.69 -12.26 -9.54
N GLY A 90 18.10 -13.32 -9.01
CA GLY A 90 18.79 -14.54 -8.59
C GLY A 90 19.16 -14.61 -7.11
N ASP A 91 19.18 -13.46 -6.43
CA ASP A 91 19.40 -13.42 -4.98
C ASP A 91 18.25 -14.09 -4.21
N GLU A 92 18.51 -14.46 -2.96
CA GLU A 92 17.55 -15.13 -2.08
C GLU A 92 17.29 -14.27 -0.85
N ILE A 93 16.02 -14.21 -0.44
CA ILE A 93 15.59 -13.49 0.76
C ILE A 93 14.69 -14.41 1.58
N LEU A 94 14.88 -14.46 2.88
CA LEU A 94 13.97 -15.14 3.79
C LEU A 94 12.74 -14.29 4.02
N LEU A 95 11.56 -14.92 3.92
CA LEU A 95 10.29 -14.25 4.20
C LEU A 95 9.32 -15.13 4.97
N SER A 96 8.38 -14.48 5.63
CA SER A 96 7.23 -15.09 6.31
C SER A 96 5.97 -14.27 6.08
N GLY A 97 4.82 -14.90 6.23
CA GLY A 97 3.51 -14.27 6.01
C GLY A 97 2.48 -15.21 5.38
N PRO A 98 1.30 -14.69 4.99
CA PRO A 98 0.92 -13.28 4.98
C PRO A 98 0.43 -12.80 6.35
N TYR A 99 0.49 -11.49 6.59
CA TYR A 99 0.03 -10.81 7.80
C TYR A 99 -0.85 -9.62 7.45
N GLY A 100 -1.52 -9.06 8.47
CA GLY A 100 -2.27 -7.82 8.37
C GLY A 100 -3.77 -8.02 8.15
N ASN A 101 -4.53 -7.00 8.58
CA ASN A 101 -5.98 -6.94 8.51
C ASN A 101 -6.49 -5.72 7.73
N PHE A 102 -5.60 -5.07 6.98
CA PHE A 102 -5.96 -3.98 6.08
C PHE A 102 -6.48 -4.56 4.76
N ILE A 103 -7.65 -5.18 4.82
CA ILE A 103 -8.31 -5.86 3.71
C ILE A 103 -9.66 -5.22 3.41
N LEU A 104 -10.15 -5.41 2.19
CA LEU A 104 -11.47 -4.94 1.77
C LEU A 104 -12.57 -5.47 2.70
N PRO A 105 -13.64 -4.71 2.93
CA PRO A 105 -14.81 -5.21 3.63
C PRO A 105 -15.45 -6.35 2.84
N PRO A 106 -16.17 -7.27 3.53
CA PRO A 106 -16.80 -8.42 2.85
C PRO A 106 -17.95 -8.02 1.91
N HIS A 107 -18.54 -6.86 2.15
CA HIS A 107 -19.61 -6.28 1.31
C HIS A 107 -19.22 -4.85 0.92
N LEU A 108 -19.42 -4.52 -0.36
CA LEU A 108 -19.19 -3.18 -0.92
C LEU A 108 -20.54 -2.46 -1.08
N ASP A 109 -21.15 -2.12 0.04
CA ASP A 109 -22.43 -1.43 0.14
C ASP A 109 -22.30 0.10 0.20
N ARG A 110 -21.08 0.60 0.27
CA ARG A 110 -20.71 2.03 0.31
C ARG A 110 -19.59 2.32 -0.65
N GLU A 111 -19.45 3.59 -1.05
CA GLU A 111 -18.29 4.04 -1.82
C GLU A 111 -17.00 3.78 -1.04
N LEU A 112 -16.02 3.13 -1.68
CA LEU A 112 -14.69 2.97 -1.12
C LEU A 112 -13.92 4.31 -1.24
N LEU A 113 -13.45 4.81 -0.11
CA LEU A 113 -12.58 5.98 -0.05
C LEU A 113 -11.18 5.55 0.37
N PHE A 114 -10.30 5.42 -0.61
CA PHE A 114 -8.88 5.14 -0.37
C PHE A 114 -8.10 6.44 -0.20
N ILE A 115 -7.28 6.52 0.84
CA ILE A 115 -6.38 7.64 1.08
C ILE A 115 -4.99 7.08 1.35
N ALA A 116 -4.04 7.40 0.47
CA ALA A 116 -2.70 6.87 0.51
C ALA A 116 -1.65 7.97 0.60
N ARG A 117 -0.64 7.77 1.45
CA ARG A 117 0.57 8.59 1.44
C ARG A 117 1.73 7.76 0.89
N TYR A 118 2.25 8.17 -0.29
CA TYR A 118 3.41 7.60 -0.96
C TYR A 118 3.30 6.07 -1.15
N THR A 119 4.21 5.27 -0.57
CA THR A 119 4.14 3.81 -0.62
C THR A 119 2.91 3.22 0.08
N GLY A 120 2.13 4.02 0.82
CA GLY A 120 0.79 3.66 1.27
C GLY A 120 -0.19 3.30 0.17
N LEU A 121 0.14 3.68 -1.06
CA LEU A 121 -0.61 3.28 -2.25
C LEU A 121 -0.47 1.77 -2.57
N VAL A 122 0.61 1.12 -2.13
CA VAL A 122 0.95 -0.25 -2.51
C VAL A 122 -0.15 -1.27 -2.20
N PRO A 123 -0.64 -1.40 -0.95
CA PRO A 123 -1.72 -2.34 -0.63
C PRO A 123 -3.04 -1.97 -1.32
N ILE A 124 -3.31 -0.68 -1.49
CA ILE A 124 -4.51 -0.19 -2.18
C ILE A 124 -4.47 -0.54 -3.66
N ARG A 125 -3.32 -0.42 -4.33
CA ARG A 125 -3.14 -0.86 -5.71
C ARG A 125 -3.45 -2.35 -5.88
N CYS A 126 -2.99 -3.20 -4.96
CA CYS A 126 -3.32 -4.62 -4.97
C CYS A 126 -4.84 -4.85 -4.89
N MET A 127 -5.54 -4.11 -4.02
CA MET A 127 -7.00 -4.17 -3.90
C MET A 127 -7.70 -3.72 -5.20
N LEU A 128 -7.29 -2.58 -5.77
CA LEU A 128 -7.85 -2.06 -7.02
C LEU A 128 -7.69 -3.07 -8.16
N LYS A 129 -6.50 -3.63 -8.34
CA LYS A 129 -6.25 -4.63 -9.38
C LYS A 129 -7.15 -5.86 -9.22
N GLN A 130 -7.37 -6.34 -8.00
CA GLN A 130 -8.27 -7.46 -7.76
C GLN A 130 -9.73 -7.10 -8.02
N LEU A 131 -10.21 -5.95 -7.53
CA LEU A 131 -11.60 -5.51 -7.74
C LEU A 131 -11.94 -5.45 -9.22
N TYR A 132 -11.07 -4.85 -10.03
CA TYR A 132 -11.32 -4.73 -11.48
C TYR A 132 -11.15 -6.04 -12.23
N ALA A 133 -10.21 -6.90 -11.84
CA ALA A 133 -10.11 -8.25 -12.40
C ALA A 133 -11.37 -9.09 -12.13
N GLN A 134 -12.00 -8.88 -10.98
CA GLN A 134 -13.26 -9.55 -10.60
C GLN A 134 -14.52 -8.83 -11.13
N ARG A 135 -14.36 -7.76 -11.91
CA ARG A 135 -15.46 -6.92 -12.44
C ARG A 135 -16.38 -6.36 -11.35
N GLN A 136 -15.84 -6.11 -10.17
CA GLN A 136 -16.57 -5.44 -9.08
C GLN A 136 -16.53 -3.93 -9.35
N THR A 137 -17.66 -3.39 -9.80
CA THR A 137 -17.80 -2.00 -10.29
C THR A 137 -18.49 -1.11 -9.26
N GLY A 138 -17.97 -1.02 -8.06
CA GLY A 138 -18.42 -0.06 -7.05
C GLY A 138 -17.91 1.37 -7.31
N SER A 139 -18.50 2.36 -6.65
CA SER A 139 -17.92 3.71 -6.63
C SER A 139 -16.67 3.72 -5.75
N ILE A 140 -15.56 4.20 -6.30
CA ILE A 140 -14.26 4.25 -5.64
C ILE A 140 -13.64 5.63 -5.83
N LEU A 141 -13.25 6.27 -4.73
CA LEU A 141 -12.42 7.47 -4.74
C LEU A 141 -11.05 7.14 -4.14
N LEU A 142 -10.00 7.43 -4.89
CA LEU A 142 -8.61 7.35 -4.43
C LEU A 142 -8.00 8.74 -4.34
N ILE A 143 -7.58 9.15 -3.14
CA ILE A 143 -6.71 10.30 -2.91
C ILE A 143 -5.30 9.76 -2.66
N ALA A 144 -4.36 10.05 -3.54
CA ALA A 144 -2.97 9.62 -3.44
C ALA A 144 -2.05 10.83 -3.29
N VAL A 145 -1.31 10.88 -2.18
CA VAL A 145 -0.42 12.00 -1.83
C VAL A 145 1.02 11.57 -2.00
N ALA A 146 1.77 12.26 -2.87
CA ALA A 146 3.19 12.05 -3.12
C ALA A 146 4.04 13.23 -2.63
N PRO A 147 5.35 13.05 -2.37
CA PRO A 147 6.24 14.15 -2.00
C PRO A 147 6.56 15.09 -3.17
N ALA A 148 6.57 14.57 -4.40
CA ALA A 148 6.84 15.30 -5.63
C ALA A 148 6.03 14.69 -6.78
N GLU A 149 5.95 15.38 -7.91
CA GLU A 149 5.17 14.94 -9.08
C GLU A 149 5.76 13.68 -9.73
N ASP A 150 7.07 13.61 -9.83
CA ASP A 150 7.83 12.45 -10.33
C ASP A 150 7.83 11.24 -9.37
N GLU A 151 7.36 11.45 -8.14
CA GLU A 151 7.15 10.42 -7.12
C GLU A 151 5.67 9.96 -7.01
N LEU A 152 4.80 10.36 -7.93
CA LEU A 152 3.44 9.83 -8.04
C LEU A 152 3.45 8.38 -8.53
N LEU A 153 3.47 7.44 -7.58
CA LEU A 153 3.55 6.01 -7.89
C LEU A 153 2.36 5.54 -8.73
N PHE A 154 2.65 4.76 -9.77
CA PHE A 154 1.64 4.17 -10.66
C PHE A 154 0.69 5.19 -11.31
N HIS A 155 1.12 6.45 -11.44
CA HIS A 155 0.28 7.55 -11.88
C HIS A 155 -0.43 7.26 -13.22
N GLN A 156 0.32 6.82 -14.23
CA GLN A 156 -0.24 6.50 -15.55
C GLN A 156 -1.21 5.31 -15.53
N GLU A 157 -0.92 4.29 -14.70
CA GLU A 157 -1.81 3.13 -14.49
C GLU A 157 -3.16 3.61 -13.88
N LEU A 158 -3.11 4.49 -12.88
CA LEU A 158 -4.30 5.00 -12.20
C LEU A 158 -5.12 5.97 -13.06
N LEU A 159 -4.46 6.80 -13.89
CA LEU A 159 -5.14 7.64 -14.89
C LEU A 159 -5.86 6.77 -15.93
N ALA A 160 -5.19 5.77 -16.47
CA ALA A 160 -5.80 4.86 -17.44
C ALA A 160 -6.99 4.10 -16.82
N LEU A 161 -6.88 3.71 -15.56
CA LEU A 161 -7.96 3.07 -14.82
C LEU A 161 -9.17 4.03 -14.69
N ALA A 162 -8.95 5.31 -14.37
CA ALA A 162 -10.02 6.29 -14.23
C ALA A 162 -10.74 6.57 -15.57
N VAL A 163 -10.01 6.49 -16.69
CA VAL A 163 -10.61 6.63 -18.03
C VAL A 163 -11.48 5.42 -18.40
N THR A 164 -11.03 4.22 -18.04
CA THR A 164 -11.70 2.95 -18.43
C THR A 164 -12.83 2.54 -17.49
N HIS A 165 -12.87 3.09 -16.27
CA HIS A 165 -13.84 2.74 -15.24
C HIS A 165 -14.50 3.99 -14.65
N PRO A 166 -15.66 4.43 -15.15
CA PRO A 166 -16.31 5.69 -14.73
C PRO A 166 -16.66 5.76 -13.23
N GLY A 167 -16.77 4.62 -12.55
CA GLY A 167 -16.95 4.54 -11.10
C GLY A 167 -15.67 4.78 -10.29
N PHE A 168 -14.51 4.86 -10.93
CA PHE A 168 -13.23 5.14 -10.27
C PHE A 168 -12.82 6.60 -10.46
N ARG A 169 -12.59 7.29 -9.37
CA ARG A 169 -12.08 8.66 -9.34
C ARG A 169 -10.70 8.67 -8.70
N TYR A 170 -9.72 9.26 -9.37
CA TYR A 170 -8.35 9.37 -8.92
C TYR A 170 -7.96 10.84 -8.71
N LEU A 171 -7.57 11.20 -7.50
CA LEU A 171 -7.13 12.54 -7.11
C LEU A 171 -5.67 12.49 -6.64
N PRO A 172 -4.69 12.72 -7.52
CA PRO A 172 -3.30 12.86 -7.12
C PRO A 172 -3.06 14.21 -6.44
N LEU A 173 -2.33 14.21 -5.33
CA LEU A 173 -1.91 15.40 -4.59
C LEU A 173 -0.40 15.39 -4.41
N VAL A 174 0.24 16.54 -4.53
CA VAL A 174 1.67 16.72 -4.26
C VAL A 174 1.84 17.55 -3.00
N ALA A 175 2.62 17.03 -2.05
CA ALA A 175 2.87 17.62 -0.74
C ALA A 175 4.37 17.64 -0.43
N ALA A 176 5.11 18.57 -1.03
CA ALA A 176 6.55 18.74 -0.83
C ALA A 176 6.91 19.14 0.62
N GLY A 177 5.98 19.77 1.35
CA GLY A 177 6.10 20.11 2.78
C GLY A 177 5.85 18.93 3.74
N GLY A 178 5.90 17.70 3.25
CA GLY A 178 5.85 16.49 4.07
C GLY A 178 4.44 16.09 4.54
N ASN A 179 4.38 15.39 5.67
CA ASN A 179 3.13 14.80 6.15
C ASN A 179 2.07 15.85 6.52
N GLN A 180 2.46 16.96 7.16
CA GLN A 180 1.49 17.99 7.58
C GLN A 180 0.79 18.61 6.38
N GLN A 181 1.53 19.03 5.36
CA GLN A 181 0.94 19.56 4.13
C GLN A 181 0.04 18.51 3.44
N GLY A 182 0.48 17.25 3.42
CA GLY A 182 -0.33 16.16 2.87
C GLY A 182 -1.66 15.98 3.61
N VAL A 183 -1.65 16.09 4.94
CA VAL A 183 -2.87 16.06 5.77
C VAL A 183 -3.77 17.25 5.42
N ASP A 184 -3.24 18.48 5.39
CA ASP A 184 -4.01 19.69 5.15
C ASP A 184 -4.69 19.67 3.77
N LEU A 185 -3.94 19.27 2.72
CA LEU A 185 -4.48 19.09 1.38
C LEU A 185 -5.58 18.01 1.34
N THR A 186 -5.34 16.87 1.98
CA THR A 186 -6.34 15.80 2.06
C THR A 186 -7.60 16.24 2.78
N LEU A 187 -7.47 16.91 3.93
CA LEU A 187 -8.62 17.43 4.67
C LEU A 187 -9.42 18.46 3.87
N SER A 188 -8.76 19.32 3.09
CA SER A 188 -9.45 20.28 2.22
C SER A 188 -10.32 19.59 1.16
N MET A 189 -9.90 18.43 0.65
CA MET A 189 -10.70 17.61 -0.27
C MET A 189 -11.80 16.81 0.45
N LEU A 190 -11.55 16.35 1.68
CA LEU A 190 -12.50 15.53 2.44
C LEU A 190 -13.67 16.32 3.00
N ARG A 191 -13.44 17.53 3.50
CA ARG A 191 -14.50 18.35 4.14
C ARG A 191 -15.75 18.47 3.27
N PRO A 192 -15.69 18.96 2.02
CA PRO A 192 -16.90 19.05 1.18
C PRO A 192 -17.50 17.70 0.80
N LEU A 193 -16.70 16.62 0.79
CA LEU A 193 -17.17 15.27 0.49
C LEU A 193 -17.95 14.65 1.66
N ILE A 194 -17.45 14.80 2.88
CA ILE A 194 -18.05 14.18 4.07
C ILE A 194 -19.26 14.98 4.55
N ASP A 195 -19.24 16.32 4.47
CA ASP A 195 -20.39 17.18 4.87
C ASP A 195 -21.63 16.99 4.00
N ASN A 196 -21.46 16.52 2.73
CA ASN A 196 -22.54 16.42 1.75
C ASN A 196 -22.85 15.00 1.30
N ALA A 197 -22.16 13.96 1.82
CA ALA A 197 -22.13 12.67 1.16
C ALA A 197 -22.81 11.54 1.92
N PRO A 198 -23.27 10.52 1.20
CA PRO A 198 -23.55 9.21 1.77
C PRO A 198 -22.30 8.67 2.46
N LYS A 199 -22.51 7.84 3.50
CA LYS A 199 -21.42 7.21 4.26
C LYS A 199 -20.47 6.45 3.31
N VAL A 200 -19.22 6.91 3.22
CA VAL A 200 -18.14 6.20 2.53
C VAL A 200 -17.52 5.13 3.44
N PHE A 201 -16.70 4.24 2.88
CA PHE A 201 -15.87 3.30 3.64
C PHE A 201 -14.41 3.75 3.56
N PRO A 202 -13.88 4.46 4.60
CA PRO A 202 -12.54 5.01 4.55
C PRO A 202 -11.48 3.93 4.81
N MET A 203 -10.46 3.89 3.95
CA MET A 203 -9.27 3.05 4.08
C MET A 203 -8.01 3.91 3.93
N LEU A 204 -7.27 4.09 5.02
CA LEU A 204 -6.14 5.02 5.12
C LEU A 204 -4.83 4.25 5.21
N CYS A 205 -3.84 4.59 4.39
CA CYS A 205 -2.53 3.94 4.43
C CYS A 205 -1.37 4.94 4.27
N GLY A 206 -0.34 4.82 5.12
CA GLY A 206 0.82 5.70 5.12
C GLY A 206 1.52 5.78 6.47
N THR A 207 2.35 6.81 6.68
CA THR A 207 3.00 7.03 7.98
C THR A 207 1.99 7.36 9.08
N LYS A 208 2.33 7.09 10.33
CA LYS A 208 1.48 7.46 11.48
C LYS A 208 1.16 8.95 11.53
N ALA A 209 2.15 9.78 11.18
CA ALA A 209 1.99 11.24 11.17
C ALA A 209 0.94 11.71 10.14
N PHE A 210 0.78 10.98 9.04
CA PHE A 210 -0.25 11.25 8.02
C PHE A 210 -1.61 10.65 8.39
N VAL A 211 -1.64 9.39 8.84
CA VAL A 211 -2.88 8.62 9.04
C VAL A 211 -3.66 9.06 10.29
N ARG A 212 -2.96 9.38 11.40
CA ARG A 212 -3.62 9.72 12.68
C ARG A 212 -4.55 10.93 12.58
N PRO A 213 -4.13 12.09 12.04
CA PRO A 213 -5.02 13.26 11.92
C PRO A 213 -6.25 12.98 11.06
N LEU A 214 -6.08 12.27 9.96
CA LEU A 214 -7.20 11.88 9.09
C LEU A 214 -8.18 10.95 9.79
N ARG A 215 -7.69 10.00 10.58
CA ARG A 215 -8.54 9.13 11.38
C ARG A 215 -9.32 9.91 12.44
N THR A 216 -8.70 10.90 13.08
CA THR A 216 -9.37 11.81 14.01
C THR A 216 -10.50 12.56 13.31
N PHE A 217 -10.26 13.11 12.13
CA PHE A 217 -11.28 13.77 11.31
C PHE A 217 -12.51 12.88 11.07
N PHE A 218 -12.33 11.62 10.67
CA PHE A 218 -13.46 10.69 10.48
C PHE A 218 -14.20 10.39 11.79
N SER A 219 -13.47 10.27 12.91
CA SER A 219 -14.09 10.09 14.24
C SER A 219 -14.94 11.29 14.63
N GLU A 220 -14.46 12.52 14.39
CA GLU A 220 -15.20 13.76 14.62
C GLU A 220 -16.40 13.91 13.68
N ALA A 221 -16.32 13.38 12.48
CA ALA A 221 -17.42 13.28 11.52
C ALA A 221 -18.43 12.16 11.84
N GLY A 222 -18.29 11.48 12.98
CA GLY A 222 -19.25 10.49 13.48
C GLY A 222 -19.05 9.06 12.96
N TYR A 223 -17.89 8.75 12.35
CA TYR A 223 -17.57 7.38 11.96
C TYR A 223 -17.11 6.55 13.17
N ASP A 224 -17.63 5.32 13.31
CA ASP A 224 -17.11 4.39 14.31
C ASP A 224 -15.66 4.00 13.97
N ARG A 225 -14.87 3.73 15.00
CA ARG A 225 -13.47 3.29 14.85
C ARG A 225 -13.30 2.07 13.95
N LYS A 226 -14.30 1.15 13.91
CA LYS A 226 -14.29 -0.05 13.08
C LYS A 226 -14.61 0.24 11.61
N GLU A 227 -15.26 1.34 11.33
CA GLU A 227 -15.60 1.77 9.97
C GLU A 227 -14.44 2.42 9.23
N VAL A 228 -13.42 2.89 9.95
CA VAL A 228 -12.21 3.49 9.38
C VAL A 228 -11.05 2.48 9.44
N LYS A 229 -10.74 1.84 8.32
CA LYS A 229 -9.60 0.93 8.22
C LYS A 229 -8.31 1.72 8.08
N VAL A 230 -7.28 1.32 8.81
CA VAL A 230 -5.98 1.98 8.76
C VAL A 230 -4.85 0.98 8.71
N GLU A 231 -3.82 1.31 7.93
CA GLU A 231 -2.51 0.65 7.93
C GLU A 231 -1.45 1.74 8.10
N THR A 232 -0.52 1.53 9.02
CA THR A 232 0.57 2.48 9.25
C THR A 232 1.91 1.77 9.26
N TYR A 233 2.91 2.40 8.67
CA TYR A 233 4.29 1.99 8.74
C TYR A 233 5.16 3.15 9.23
N ASP A 234 5.98 2.83 10.22
CA ASP A 234 7.14 3.57 10.74
C ASP A 234 7.93 2.64 11.65
#